data_e44240dd49b5652047c13ff5319a3fc0
#
_entry.id   e44240dd49b5652047c13ff5319a3fc0
#
_cell.length_a   1.000
_cell.length_b   1.000
_cell.length_c   1.000
_cell.angle_alpha   90.00
_cell.angle_beta   90.00
_cell.angle_gamma   90.00
#
_symmetry.space_group_name_H-M   'P 1'
#
loop_
_entity.id
_entity.type
_entity.pdbx_description
1 polymer ?
#
loop_
_entity_poly.entity_id
_entity_poly.type
_entity_poly.pdbx_seq_one_letter_code
_entity_poly.pdbx_strand_id
1 'polypeptide(L)'
;MSTETFGRAALVALVVGLALHNAAMAQLWENGMRGTVLDVAAAWKEALLLVALVVVAWKVRGRPALVVADVLAVSYTVVILAYGVLPQDWLGGEATTRGELLALRHHLLPVAAYALGRMLAGWWKDRSLLGGVVALTAAGVAVVGLLDLALISLQSWRESGVGSWYREQLGLDYEGLSGLPENWVYNTGDEGNPQRRLVSTFLSPLASAYALVVALVYVAARPFRWWWGLLGLVLYAGLLYTHTRAAFGALAVGLVVLALVQRRLRLIVVALASLTAAAAFLAAYPTLGPSTSYTPEELGFLRENAEREPGEGSDPFSPGESSAKSHLQNLRDGIRTVIEHPQGYGLGNAGVVAKRTDVEIKAGESTYTELGVDAGVVGMAAFVLWSLALLLLLLRREPWLGAAFSAILLLGLQTDVIGVHWLAVVVWALAGIAISPRPLPTVTVPVEQEVEEEAVPIEDEEEADSEHARPPG
;
A
#
# COMPACT_ATOMS: atom_id res chain seq x y z
N MET A 1 14.97 -20.89 -14.15
CA MET A 1 13.79 -20.45 -13.35
C MET A 1 12.61 -20.29 -14.29
N SER A 2 11.45 -20.88 -13.98
CA SER A 2 10.25 -20.69 -14.81
C SER A 2 9.76 -19.24 -14.73
N THR A 3 9.05 -18.76 -15.75
CA THR A 3 8.46 -17.39 -15.74
C THR A 3 7.47 -17.20 -14.58
N GLU A 4 6.74 -18.24 -14.22
CA GLU A 4 5.86 -18.25 -13.05
C GLU A 4 6.65 -18.03 -11.76
N THR A 5 7.73 -18.79 -11.55
CA THR A 5 8.61 -18.64 -10.38
C THR A 5 9.24 -17.25 -10.34
N PHE A 6 9.67 -16.73 -11.50
CA PHE A 6 10.22 -15.37 -11.60
C PHE A 6 9.19 -14.31 -11.19
N GLY A 7 7.98 -14.34 -11.77
CA GLY A 7 6.95 -13.35 -11.47
C GLY A 7 6.52 -13.36 -10.01
N ARG A 8 6.40 -14.56 -9.40
CA ARG A 8 6.12 -14.69 -7.96
C ARG A 8 7.26 -14.15 -7.10
N ALA A 9 8.50 -14.50 -7.43
CA ALA A 9 9.67 -14.03 -6.71
C ALA A 9 9.82 -12.50 -6.82
N ALA A 10 9.58 -11.92 -8.00
CA ALA A 10 9.59 -10.49 -8.21
C ALA A 10 8.57 -9.76 -7.33
N LEU A 11 7.32 -10.28 -7.24
CA LEU A 11 6.31 -9.68 -6.39
C LEU A 11 6.67 -9.80 -4.90
N VAL A 12 7.18 -10.93 -4.43
CA VAL A 12 7.67 -11.10 -3.05
C VAL A 12 8.84 -10.14 -2.77
N ALA A 13 9.78 -10.02 -3.72
CA ALA A 13 10.90 -9.08 -3.61
C ALA A 13 10.42 -7.61 -3.54
N LEU A 14 9.36 -7.25 -4.29
CA LEU A 14 8.74 -5.92 -4.19
C LEU A 14 8.07 -5.71 -2.83
N VAL A 15 7.35 -6.71 -2.28
CA VAL A 15 6.70 -6.59 -0.96
C VAL A 15 7.73 -6.34 0.14
N VAL A 16 8.79 -7.13 0.17
CA VAL A 16 9.85 -7.03 1.21
C VAL A 16 10.77 -5.85 0.93
N GLY A 17 11.25 -5.73 -0.31
CA GLY A 17 12.24 -4.72 -0.68
C GLY A 17 11.72 -3.29 -0.56
N LEU A 18 10.43 -3.04 -0.90
CA LEU A 18 9.83 -1.70 -0.73
C LEU A 18 9.70 -1.32 0.75
N ALA A 19 9.48 -2.28 1.65
CA ALA A 19 9.47 -2.01 3.08
C ALA A 19 10.86 -1.61 3.62
N LEU A 20 11.92 -2.03 2.96
CA LEU A 20 13.31 -1.72 3.34
C LEU A 20 13.91 -0.55 2.53
N HIS A 21 13.20 -0.09 1.48
CA HIS A 21 13.76 0.81 0.48
C HIS A 21 14.36 2.09 1.05
N ASN A 22 13.59 2.83 1.86
CA ASN A 22 14.05 4.12 2.37
C ASN A 22 15.25 3.97 3.30
N ALA A 23 15.22 2.99 4.22
CA ALA A 23 16.36 2.70 5.08
C ALA A 23 17.61 2.31 4.28
N ALA A 24 17.45 1.48 3.23
CA ALA A 24 18.55 1.09 2.35
C ALA A 24 19.12 2.29 1.58
N MET A 25 18.27 3.17 1.04
CA MET A 25 18.73 4.38 0.32
C MET A 25 19.45 5.36 1.23
N ALA A 26 18.92 5.59 2.44
CA ALA A 26 19.58 6.42 3.44
C ALA A 26 20.96 5.84 3.86
N GLN A 27 21.06 4.53 4.02
CA GLN A 27 22.32 3.87 4.32
C GLN A 27 23.35 3.96 3.17
N LEU A 28 22.87 3.82 1.91
CA LEU A 28 23.75 4.03 0.74
C LEU A 28 24.22 5.49 0.66
N TRP A 29 23.34 6.43 1.00
CA TRP A 29 23.69 7.83 1.10
C TRP A 29 24.77 8.06 2.16
N GLU A 30 24.64 7.54 3.35
CA GLU A 30 25.61 7.64 4.44
C GLU A 30 26.97 7.05 4.04
N ASN A 31 26.98 5.98 3.24
CA ASN A 31 28.18 5.37 2.68
C ASN A 31 28.76 6.12 1.47
N GLY A 32 28.27 7.32 1.16
CA GLY A 32 28.86 8.21 0.14
C GLY A 32 28.25 8.08 -1.26
N MET A 33 27.21 7.26 -1.48
CA MET A 33 26.52 7.20 -2.76
C MET A 33 25.61 8.43 -2.94
N ARG A 34 25.82 9.20 -4.01
CA ARG A 34 25.18 10.51 -4.23
C ARG A 34 24.61 10.66 -5.63
N GLY A 35 23.67 11.62 -5.79
CA GLY A 35 23.17 12.07 -7.08
C GLY A 35 22.63 10.96 -7.97
N THR A 36 22.93 11.00 -9.25
CA THR A 36 22.42 10.04 -10.26
C THR A 36 22.69 8.58 -9.92
N VAL A 37 23.81 8.26 -9.27
CA VAL A 37 24.12 6.87 -8.90
C VAL A 37 23.13 6.34 -7.88
N LEU A 38 22.76 7.15 -6.89
CA LEU A 38 21.73 6.79 -5.91
C LEU A 38 20.33 6.77 -6.54
N ASP A 39 20.02 7.68 -7.48
CA ASP A 39 18.76 7.67 -8.22
C ASP A 39 18.60 6.38 -9.04
N VAL A 40 19.66 5.93 -9.72
CA VAL A 40 19.65 4.64 -10.44
C VAL A 40 19.49 3.47 -9.47
N ALA A 41 20.19 3.50 -8.33
CA ALA A 41 19.99 2.49 -7.29
C ALA A 41 18.56 2.50 -6.77
N ALA A 42 17.96 3.68 -6.54
CA ALA A 42 16.59 3.82 -6.07
C ALA A 42 15.54 3.34 -7.08
N ALA A 43 15.85 3.34 -8.39
CA ALA A 43 14.96 2.89 -9.46
C ALA A 43 14.83 1.35 -9.56
N TRP A 44 15.48 0.58 -8.69
CA TRP A 44 15.43 -0.89 -8.71
C TRP A 44 14.00 -1.44 -8.70
N LYS A 45 13.09 -0.78 -7.99
CA LYS A 45 11.70 -1.20 -7.82
C LYS A 45 10.86 -1.03 -9.09
N GLU A 46 11.04 0.09 -9.78
CA GLU A 46 10.43 0.35 -11.09
C GLU A 46 11.02 -0.59 -12.14
N ALA A 47 12.33 -0.77 -12.15
CA ALA A 47 13.01 -1.69 -13.06
C ALA A 47 12.51 -3.13 -12.85
N LEU A 48 12.44 -3.60 -11.60
CA LEU A 48 11.94 -4.94 -11.29
C LEU A 48 10.47 -5.10 -11.68
N LEU A 49 9.62 -4.10 -11.40
CA LEU A 49 8.21 -4.11 -11.77
C LEU A 49 8.03 -4.17 -13.28
N LEU A 50 8.75 -3.33 -14.04
CA LEU A 50 8.67 -3.30 -15.50
C LEU A 50 9.22 -4.59 -16.13
N VAL A 51 10.37 -5.08 -15.68
CA VAL A 51 10.94 -6.35 -16.16
C VAL A 51 9.98 -7.50 -15.87
N ALA A 52 9.40 -7.56 -14.66
CA ALA A 52 8.41 -8.58 -14.33
C ALA A 52 7.18 -8.46 -15.24
N LEU A 53 6.68 -7.25 -15.47
CA LEU A 53 5.53 -7.00 -16.33
C LEU A 53 5.80 -7.47 -17.77
N VAL A 54 6.94 -7.11 -18.36
CA VAL A 54 7.33 -7.48 -19.73
C VAL A 54 7.53 -9.00 -19.85
N VAL A 55 8.28 -9.61 -18.92
CA VAL A 55 8.57 -11.06 -18.95
C VAL A 55 7.29 -11.88 -18.79
N VAL A 56 6.40 -11.45 -17.88
CA VAL A 56 5.12 -12.12 -17.62
C VAL A 56 4.19 -11.94 -18.82
N ALA A 57 4.06 -10.71 -19.36
CA ALA A 57 3.24 -10.41 -20.54
C ALA A 57 3.65 -11.23 -21.77
N TRP A 58 4.97 -11.38 -21.98
CA TRP A 58 5.51 -12.17 -23.09
C TRP A 58 5.14 -13.65 -23.04
N LYS A 59 5.01 -14.21 -21.84
CA LYS A 59 4.79 -15.65 -21.62
C LYS A 59 3.35 -16.05 -21.29
N VAL A 60 2.52 -15.09 -20.85
CA VAL A 60 1.09 -15.36 -20.61
C VAL A 60 0.38 -15.60 -21.92
N ARG A 61 0.01 -16.87 -22.18
CA ARG A 61 -0.68 -17.28 -23.44
C ARG A 61 -2.19 -17.04 -23.40
N GLY A 62 -2.79 -16.78 -22.24
CA GLY A 62 -4.21 -16.50 -22.05
C GLY A 62 -4.42 -15.09 -21.54
N ARG A 63 -5.21 -14.27 -22.25
CA ARG A 63 -5.60 -12.95 -21.73
C ARG A 63 -6.58 -13.15 -20.58
N PRO A 64 -6.36 -12.52 -19.41
CA PRO A 64 -7.36 -12.54 -18.37
C PRO A 64 -8.68 -11.96 -18.90
N ALA A 65 -9.81 -12.55 -18.50
CA ALA A 65 -11.11 -12.00 -18.87
C ALA A 65 -11.19 -10.55 -18.36
N LEU A 66 -11.52 -9.63 -19.27
CA LEU A 66 -11.64 -8.21 -18.96
C LEU A 66 -12.78 -7.99 -17.97
N VAL A 67 -12.54 -7.14 -16.99
CA VAL A 67 -13.54 -6.64 -16.04
C VAL A 67 -13.59 -5.12 -16.11
N VAL A 68 -14.67 -4.52 -15.58
CA VAL A 68 -14.86 -3.07 -15.62
C VAL A 68 -13.66 -2.30 -15.04
N ALA A 69 -12.99 -2.85 -14.01
CA ALA A 69 -11.81 -2.22 -13.43
C ALA A 69 -10.63 -2.16 -14.41
N ASP A 70 -10.50 -3.10 -15.35
CA ASP A 70 -9.44 -3.06 -16.37
C ASP A 70 -9.69 -1.89 -17.35
N VAL A 71 -10.93 -1.69 -17.76
CA VAL A 71 -11.30 -0.58 -18.65
C VAL A 71 -11.05 0.76 -17.97
N LEU A 72 -11.45 0.89 -16.69
CA LEU A 72 -11.22 2.12 -15.92
C LEU A 72 -9.73 2.38 -15.65
N ALA A 73 -8.92 1.33 -15.42
CA ALA A 73 -7.48 1.46 -15.32
C ALA A 73 -6.85 2.00 -16.61
N VAL A 74 -7.29 1.48 -17.76
CA VAL A 74 -6.85 1.97 -19.08
C VAL A 74 -7.30 3.41 -19.28
N SER A 75 -8.56 3.74 -18.96
CA SER A 75 -9.07 5.11 -19.07
C SER A 75 -8.26 6.10 -18.22
N TYR A 76 -7.99 5.73 -16.96
CA TYR A 76 -7.12 6.52 -16.10
C TYR A 76 -5.72 6.69 -16.69
N THR A 77 -5.11 5.60 -17.19
CA THR A 77 -3.79 5.64 -17.84
C THR A 77 -3.77 6.60 -19.02
N VAL A 78 -4.80 6.54 -19.88
CA VAL A 78 -4.90 7.42 -21.06
C VAL A 78 -4.99 8.89 -20.63
N VAL A 79 -5.77 9.20 -19.61
CA VAL A 79 -5.86 10.58 -19.09
C VAL A 79 -4.49 11.05 -18.57
N ILE A 80 -3.82 10.25 -17.71
CA ILE A 80 -2.51 10.61 -17.18
C ILE A 80 -1.47 10.81 -18.29
N LEU A 81 -1.45 9.92 -19.29
CA LEU A 81 -0.54 10.07 -20.45
C LEU A 81 -0.87 11.31 -21.29
N ALA A 82 -2.16 11.64 -21.45
CA ALA A 82 -2.56 12.86 -22.15
C ALA A 82 -2.04 14.10 -21.42
N TYR A 83 -2.16 14.16 -20.09
CA TYR A 83 -1.60 15.25 -19.28
C TYR A 83 -0.06 15.28 -19.29
N GLY A 84 0.61 14.14 -19.48
CA GLY A 84 2.05 14.06 -19.64
C GLY A 84 2.59 14.60 -20.98
N VAL A 85 1.71 14.90 -21.95
CA VAL A 85 2.08 15.50 -23.24
C VAL A 85 1.47 16.88 -23.47
N LEU A 86 0.54 17.32 -22.62
CA LEU A 86 -0.04 18.65 -22.68
C LEU A 86 0.96 19.69 -22.19
N PRO A 87 1.16 20.81 -22.93
CA PRO A 87 2.01 21.88 -22.47
C PRO A 87 1.52 22.48 -21.15
N GLN A 88 2.41 22.62 -20.19
CA GLN A 88 2.11 23.20 -18.85
C GLN A 88 1.49 24.60 -18.97
N ASP A 89 2.03 25.44 -19.86
CA ASP A 89 1.56 26.83 -20.08
C ASP A 89 0.06 26.90 -20.44
N TRP A 90 -0.49 25.88 -21.09
CA TRP A 90 -1.92 25.83 -21.44
C TRP A 90 -2.81 25.59 -20.21
N LEU A 91 -2.24 24.97 -19.19
CA LEU A 91 -2.93 24.60 -17.97
C LEU A 91 -2.64 25.58 -16.82
N GLY A 92 -1.68 26.49 -16.99
CA GLY A 92 -1.23 27.40 -15.94
C GLY A 92 -0.36 26.72 -14.88
N GLY A 93 0.27 25.60 -15.23
CA GLY A 93 1.24 24.90 -14.39
C GLY A 93 2.67 25.43 -14.58
N GLU A 94 3.52 25.14 -13.60
CA GLU A 94 4.91 25.59 -13.53
C GLU A 94 5.88 24.41 -13.32
N ALA A 95 5.40 23.18 -13.45
CA ALA A 95 6.22 22.01 -13.20
C ALA A 95 7.38 21.91 -14.20
N THR A 96 8.55 21.53 -13.68
CA THR A 96 9.70 21.23 -14.52
C THR A 96 9.52 19.88 -15.21
N THR A 97 10.25 19.63 -16.33
CA THR A 97 10.24 18.30 -16.97
C THR A 97 10.60 17.18 -15.99
N ARG A 98 11.45 17.42 -15.00
CA ARG A 98 11.74 16.47 -13.94
C ARG A 98 10.50 16.22 -13.07
N GLY A 99 9.78 17.27 -12.70
CA GLY A 99 8.52 17.20 -11.94
C GLY A 99 7.46 16.39 -12.69
N GLU A 100 7.27 16.69 -13.99
CA GLU A 100 6.34 15.95 -14.86
C GLU A 100 6.65 14.44 -14.91
N LEU A 101 7.92 14.08 -15.10
CA LEU A 101 8.34 12.68 -15.14
C LEU A 101 8.17 11.99 -13.80
N LEU A 102 8.44 12.68 -12.69
CA LEU A 102 8.23 12.16 -11.35
C LEU A 102 6.73 11.94 -11.07
N ALA A 103 5.87 12.89 -11.46
CA ALA A 103 4.42 12.77 -11.32
C ALA A 103 3.85 11.67 -12.23
N LEU A 104 4.31 11.59 -13.48
CA LEU A 104 3.92 10.52 -14.40
C LEU A 104 4.24 9.14 -13.81
N ARG A 105 5.46 8.97 -13.30
CA ARG A 105 5.86 7.73 -12.60
C ARG A 105 4.96 7.46 -11.40
N HIS A 106 4.70 8.46 -10.58
CA HIS A 106 3.88 8.40 -9.39
C HIS A 106 2.47 7.88 -9.71
N HIS A 107 1.80 8.46 -10.69
CA HIS A 107 0.44 8.09 -11.07
C HIS A 107 0.35 6.74 -11.82
N LEU A 108 1.38 6.33 -12.57
CA LEU A 108 1.38 5.08 -13.31
C LEU A 108 1.85 3.87 -12.49
N LEU A 109 2.51 4.07 -11.35
CA LEU A 109 3.02 2.98 -10.51
C LEU A 109 1.92 2.01 -10.05
N PRO A 110 0.77 2.47 -9.48
CA PRO A 110 -0.32 1.57 -9.12
C PRO A 110 -0.95 0.85 -10.31
N VAL A 111 -0.99 1.48 -11.49
CA VAL A 111 -1.49 0.84 -12.72
C VAL A 111 -0.59 -0.29 -13.17
N ALA A 112 0.72 -0.06 -13.20
CA ALA A 112 1.71 -1.08 -13.57
C ALA A 112 1.68 -2.27 -12.58
N ALA A 113 1.57 -1.99 -11.30
CA ALA A 113 1.44 -3.01 -10.26
C ALA A 113 0.15 -3.81 -10.40
N TYR A 114 -0.99 -3.14 -10.63
CA TYR A 114 -2.26 -3.77 -10.92
C TYR A 114 -2.19 -4.68 -12.14
N ALA A 115 -1.62 -4.19 -13.25
CA ALA A 115 -1.46 -4.97 -14.48
C ALA A 115 -0.60 -6.23 -14.26
N LEU A 116 0.51 -6.11 -13.53
CA LEU A 116 1.33 -7.25 -13.13
C LEU A 116 0.49 -8.26 -12.32
N GLY A 117 -0.25 -7.78 -11.32
CA GLY A 117 -1.14 -8.62 -10.52
C GLY A 117 -2.19 -9.36 -11.35
N ARG A 118 -2.80 -8.69 -12.33
CA ARG A 118 -3.77 -9.28 -13.26
C ARG A 118 -3.15 -10.44 -14.06
N MET A 119 -1.93 -10.26 -14.54
CA MET A 119 -1.22 -11.28 -15.31
C MET A 119 -0.73 -12.45 -14.46
N LEU A 120 -0.32 -12.20 -13.21
CA LEU A 120 0.13 -13.24 -12.28
C LEU A 120 -1.01 -14.08 -11.71
N ALA A 121 -2.26 -13.63 -11.80
CA ALA A 121 -3.40 -14.24 -11.12
C ALA A 121 -3.63 -15.70 -11.46
N GLY A 122 -3.40 -16.10 -12.73
CA GLY A 122 -3.52 -17.49 -13.19
C GLY A 122 -2.51 -18.45 -12.54
N TRP A 123 -1.36 -17.91 -12.14
CA TRP A 123 -0.27 -18.68 -11.53
C TRP A 123 -0.33 -18.68 -10.00
N TRP A 124 -1.09 -17.77 -9.39
CA TRP A 124 -1.18 -17.64 -7.93
C TRP A 124 -2.34 -18.46 -7.35
N LYS A 125 -2.12 -19.78 -7.21
CA LYS A 125 -3.15 -20.69 -6.71
C LYS A 125 -3.51 -20.45 -5.24
N ASP A 126 -2.50 -20.22 -4.40
CA ASP A 126 -2.68 -19.94 -2.98
C ASP A 126 -2.50 -18.44 -2.68
N ARG A 127 -3.61 -17.70 -2.68
CA ARG A 127 -3.66 -16.27 -2.35
C ARG A 127 -3.36 -15.99 -0.88
N SER A 128 -3.51 -16.99 0.00
CA SER A 128 -3.24 -16.84 1.43
C SER A 128 -1.76 -16.68 1.72
N LEU A 129 -0.89 -17.28 0.90
CA LEU A 129 0.56 -17.15 1.04
C LEU A 129 1.01 -15.68 0.89
N LEU A 130 0.46 -14.98 -0.10
CA LEU A 130 0.85 -13.58 -0.35
C LEU A 130 0.41 -12.64 0.77
N GLY A 131 -0.82 -12.85 1.30
CA GLY A 131 -1.26 -12.12 2.50
C GLY A 131 -0.38 -12.44 3.72
N GLY A 132 0.10 -13.69 3.83
CA GLY A 132 1.08 -14.08 4.85
C GLY A 132 2.42 -13.35 4.71
N VAL A 133 2.94 -13.21 3.49
CA VAL A 133 4.18 -12.43 3.21
C VAL A 133 3.98 -10.97 3.62
N VAL A 134 2.85 -10.35 3.25
CA VAL A 134 2.51 -8.97 3.65
C VAL A 134 2.49 -8.85 5.18
N ALA A 135 1.80 -9.75 5.88
CA ALA A 135 1.70 -9.70 7.33
C ALA A 135 3.05 -9.89 8.03
N LEU A 136 3.88 -10.80 7.54
CA LEU A 136 5.23 -11.03 8.10
C LEU A 136 6.17 -9.86 7.80
N THR A 137 6.12 -9.27 6.61
CA THR A 137 6.89 -8.06 6.28
C THR A 137 6.50 -6.91 7.20
N ALA A 138 5.20 -6.66 7.37
CA ALA A 138 4.71 -5.63 8.28
C ALA A 138 5.07 -5.91 9.74
N ALA A 139 5.10 -7.18 10.16
CA ALA A 139 5.58 -7.56 11.50
C ALA A 139 7.07 -7.26 11.66
N GLY A 140 7.88 -7.53 10.64
CA GLY A 140 9.29 -7.13 10.63
C GLY A 140 9.45 -5.61 10.78
N VAL A 141 8.65 -4.83 10.05
CA VAL A 141 8.60 -3.36 10.19
C VAL A 141 8.21 -2.96 11.62
N ALA A 142 7.19 -3.57 12.21
CA ALA A 142 6.78 -3.28 13.59
C ALA A 142 7.90 -3.59 14.60
N VAL A 143 8.50 -4.77 14.49
CA VAL A 143 9.58 -5.19 15.41
C VAL A 143 10.79 -4.28 15.29
N VAL A 144 11.26 -4.00 14.06
CA VAL A 144 12.40 -3.08 13.83
C VAL A 144 12.09 -1.70 14.39
N GLY A 145 10.86 -1.17 14.15
CA GLY A 145 10.48 0.13 14.66
C GLY A 145 10.37 0.20 16.19
N LEU A 146 9.88 -0.86 16.83
CA LEU A 146 9.84 -0.93 18.30
C LEU A 146 11.25 -1.06 18.90
N LEU A 147 12.14 -1.83 18.26
CA LEU A 147 13.54 -1.92 18.67
C LEU A 147 14.27 -0.59 18.45
N ASP A 148 14.02 0.10 17.35
CA ASP A 148 14.55 1.42 17.07
C ASP A 148 14.15 2.43 18.16
N LEU A 149 12.88 2.47 18.54
CA LEU A 149 12.43 3.33 19.64
C LEU A 149 13.07 3.01 20.98
N ALA A 150 13.37 1.73 21.24
CA ALA A 150 13.92 1.29 22.52
C ALA A 150 15.45 1.45 22.60
N LEU A 151 16.17 1.34 21.50
CA LEU A 151 17.62 1.18 21.47
C LEU A 151 18.36 2.35 20.82
N ILE A 152 17.73 3.10 19.93
CA ILE A 152 18.37 4.16 19.14
C ILE A 152 17.77 5.52 19.53
N SER A 153 18.59 6.48 19.89
CA SER A 153 18.12 7.82 20.24
C SER A 153 17.76 8.64 19.00
N LEU A 154 16.89 9.67 19.15
CA LEU A 154 16.63 10.61 18.05
C LEU A 154 17.90 11.37 17.65
N GLN A 155 18.78 11.63 18.62
CA GLN A 155 20.07 12.27 18.35
C GLN A 155 20.95 11.44 17.40
N SER A 156 20.97 10.11 17.57
CA SER A 156 21.69 9.24 16.64
C SER A 156 21.16 9.35 15.20
N TRP A 157 19.84 9.53 15.04
CA TRP A 157 19.24 9.78 13.73
C TRP A 157 19.58 11.16 13.15
N ARG A 158 19.67 12.21 13.98
CA ARG A 158 20.11 13.54 13.56
C ARG A 158 21.57 13.53 13.09
N GLU A 159 22.41 12.74 13.75
CA GLU A 159 23.82 12.59 13.40
C GLU A 159 24.04 11.65 12.20
N SER A 160 23.03 10.90 11.81
CA SER A 160 23.10 10.03 10.63
C SER A 160 22.91 10.81 9.32
N GLY A 161 23.21 10.13 8.21
CA GLY A 161 23.00 10.68 6.86
C GLY A 161 21.53 10.86 6.46
N VAL A 162 20.56 10.50 7.30
CA VAL A 162 19.12 10.51 6.95
C VAL A 162 18.62 11.92 6.64
N GLY A 163 18.93 12.90 7.50
CA GLY A 163 18.50 14.29 7.30
C GLY A 163 19.03 14.89 6.00
N SER A 164 20.33 14.73 5.74
CA SER A 164 20.95 15.20 4.50
C SER A 164 20.43 14.43 3.27
N TRP A 165 20.12 13.15 3.39
CA TRP A 165 19.47 12.41 2.31
C TRP A 165 18.08 12.96 1.93
N TYR A 166 17.26 13.30 2.92
CA TYR A 166 15.97 13.94 2.66
C TYR A 166 16.14 15.28 1.95
N ARG A 167 17.01 16.14 2.46
CA ARG A 167 17.22 17.48 1.95
C ARG A 167 17.92 17.49 0.61
N GLU A 168 19.10 16.87 0.50
CA GLU A 168 19.97 17.02 -0.66
C GLU A 168 19.62 16.08 -1.81
N GLN A 169 19.19 14.83 -1.51
CA GLN A 169 18.85 13.87 -2.55
C GLN A 169 17.37 13.90 -2.93
N LEU A 170 16.49 14.00 -1.94
CA LEU A 170 15.07 14.00 -2.21
C LEU A 170 14.50 15.42 -2.48
N GLY A 171 15.22 16.48 -2.13
CA GLY A 171 14.73 17.85 -2.24
C GLY A 171 13.61 18.15 -1.24
N LEU A 172 13.64 17.48 -0.08
CA LEU A 172 12.64 17.65 0.97
C LEU A 172 13.31 18.35 2.16
N ASP A 173 13.17 19.64 2.20
CA ASP A 173 13.63 20.44 3.35
C ASP A 173 12.52 20.51 4.40
N TYR A 174 12.90 20.24 5.64
CA TYR A 174 12.03 20.34 6.81
C TYR A 174 12.56 21.45 7.71
N GLU A 175 12.08 22.65 7.49
CA GLU A 175 12.48 23.83 8.25
C GLU A 175 12.32 23.60 9.76
N GLY A 176 13.28 24.13 10.54
CA GLY A 176 13.28 24.10 12.00
C GLY A 176 13.59 22.76 12.65
N LEU A 177 13.75 21.72 11.86
CA LEU A 177 14.14 20.40 12.34
C LEU A 177 15.55 20.09 11.86
N SER A 178 16.39 19.47 12.64
CA SER A 178 17.79 19.13 12.31
C SER A 178 17.93 18.22 11.07
N GLY A 179 17.13 18.48 10.03
CA GLY A 179 17.05 17.76 8.77
C GLY A 179 16.15 16.53 8.80
N LEU A 180 15.59 16.15 9.94
CA LEU A 180 14.64 15.03 10.03
C LEU A 180 13.20 15.54 9.78
N PRO A 181 12.31 14.69 9.23
CA PRO A 181 10.92 15.06 9.06
C PRO A 181 10.22 15.41 10.38
N GLU A 182 9.49 16.51 10.38
CA GLU A 182 8.77 17.03 11.56
C GLU A 182 7.88 15.95 12.22
N ASN A 183 7.25 15.10 11.43
CA ASN A 183 6.36 14.07 11.92
C ASN A 183 7.07 12.91 12.65
N TRP A 184 8.40 12.94 12.81
CA TRP A 184 9.13 11.96 13.63
C TRP A 184 8.96 12.21 15.14
N VAL A 185 8.57 13.42 15.50
CA VAL A 185 8.35 13.83 16.89
C VAL A 185 6.89 14.25 17.05
N TYR A 186 6.30 13.89 18.17
CA TYR A 186 5.00 14.39 18.59
C TYR A 186 5.22 15.47 19.63
N ASN A 187 4.71 16.66 19.33
CA ASN A 187 4.70 17.78 20.25
C ASN A 187 3.57 17.59 21.28
N THR A 188 3.93 17.39 22.54
CA THR A 188 2.97 17.20 23.64
C THR A 188 2.43 18.54 24.17
N GLY A 189 2.91 19.68 23.68
CA GLY A 189 2.69 21.02 24.24
C GLY A 189 3.65 21.36 25.39
N ASP A 190 4.43 20.41 25.85
CA ASP A 190 5.54 20.59 26.79
C ASP A 190 6.87 20.52 26.03
N GLU A 191 7.52 21.66 25.84
CA GLU A 191 8.81 21.75 25.13
C GLU A 191 9.91 20.90 25.79
N GLY A 192 9.78 20.60 27.10
CA GLY A 192 10.70 19.75 27.81
C GLY A 192 10.49 18.25 27.61
N ASN A 193 9.37 17.84 27.02
CA ASN A 193 9.00 16.43 26.92
C ASN A 193 8.36 16.04 25.59
N PRO A 194 9.00 16.32 24.43
CA PRO A 194 8.53 15.83 23.15
C PRO A 194 8.66 14.29 23.10
N GLN A 195 7.74 13.65 22.38
CA GLN A 195 7.70 12.20 22.27
C GLN A 195 8.09 11.75 20.88
N ARG A 196 8.93 10.71 20.79
CA ARG A 196 9.37 10.14 19.53
C ARG A 196 8.30 9.20 18.96
N ARG A 197 8.08 9.24 17.63
CA ARG A 197 7.17 8.35 16.91
C ARG A 197 7.94 7.21 16.24
N LEU A 198 7.28 6.06 16.07
CA LEU A 198 7.82 4.92 15.33
C LEU A 198 7.87 5.22 13.83
N VAL A 199 9.06 5.22 13.26
CA VAL A 199 9.32 5.45 11.81
C VAL A 199 9.73 4.19 11.07
N SER A 200 10.45 3.29 11.77
CA SER A 200 10.95 2.01 11.25
C SER A 200 11.72 2.14 9.92
N THR A 201 11.74 1.08 9.13
CA THR A 201 12.47 0.99 7.85
C THR A 201 11.89 1.87 6.74
N PHE A 202 10.65 2.30 6.87
CA PHE A 202 10.06 3.29 5.96
C PHE A 202 10.59 4.71 6.17
N LEU A 203 11.25 4.98 7.30
CA LEU A 203 11.66 6.31 7.74
C LEU A 203 10.48 7.30 7.74
N SER A 204 9.27 6.79 7.98
CA SER A 204 8.02 7.57 8.01
C SER A 204 7.01 6.89 8.93
N PRO A 205 6.47 7.60 9.94
CA PRO A 205 5.41 7.06 10.80
C PRO A 205 4.14 6.72 10.00
N LEU A 206 3.79 7.55 9.01
CA LEU A 206 2.60 7.39 8.19
C LEU A 206 2.69 6.12 7.33
N ALA A 207 3.79 5.97 6.57
CA ALA A 207 3.99 4.81 5.70
C ALA A 207 4.03 3.50 6.51
N SER A 208 4.70 3.50 7.68
CA SER A 208 4.70 2.38 8.62
C SER A 208 3.29 2.05 9.10
N ALA A 209 2.53 3.06 9.56
CA ALA A 209 1.15 2.87 10.03
C ALA A 209 0.25 2.24 8.97
N TYR A 210 0.34 2.70 7.72
CA TYR A 210 -0.53 2.22 6.64
C TYR A 210 -0.23 0.76 6.26
N ALA A 211 1.04 0.38 6.22
CA ALA A 211 1.42 -1.02 6.02
C ALA A 211 0.90 -1.92 7.17
N LEU A 212 0.99 -1.43 8.42
CA LEU A 212 0.47 -2.12 9.59
C LEU A 212 -1.06 -2.27 9.55
N VAL A 213 -1.80 -1.25 9.09
CA VAL A 213 -3.27 -1.34 8.89
C VAL A 213 -3.64 -2.45 7.92
N VAL A 214 -2.99 -2.51 6.75
CA VAL A 214 -3.23 -3.58 5.75
C VAL A 214 -3.01 -4.96 6.37
N ALA A 215 -1.89 -5.13 7.09
CA ALA A 215 -1.54 -6.39 7.74
C ALA A 215 -2.52 -6.77 8.87
N LEU A 216 -2.95 -5.81 9.70
CA LEU A 216 -3.92 -6.02 10.78
C LEU A 216 -5.27 -6.47 10.25
N VAL A 217 -5.77 -5.86 9.17
CA VAL A 217 -7.03 -6.29 8.52
C VAL A 217 -6.89 -7.71 7.99
N TYR A 218 -5.73 -8.07 7.39
CA TYR A 218 -5.48 -9.45 6.96
C TYR A 218 -5.49 -10.43 8.13
N VAL A 219 -4.79 -10.14 9.23
CA VAL A 219 -4.74 -10.98 10.44
C VAL A 219 -6.13 -11.15 11.04
N ALA A 220 -6.91 -10.07 11.14
CA ALA A 220 -8.28 -10.10 11.67
C ALA A 220 -9.24 -10.95 10.83
N ALA A 221 -9.00 -11.08 9.52
CA ALA A 221 -9.78 -11.91 8.61
C ALA A 221 -9.54 -13.41 8.81
N ARG A 222 -8.42 -13.80 9.45
CA ARG A 222 -8.03 -15.22 9.62
C ARG A 222 -8.83 -15.89 10.74
N PRO A 223 -9.01 -17.21 10.69
CA PRO A 223 -9.50 -17.96 11.82
C PRO A 223 -8.59 -17.74 13.03
N PHE A 224 -9.20 -17.57 14.21
CA PHE A 224 -8.42 -17.36 15.42
C PHE A 224 -7.50 -18.55 15.68
N ARG A 225 -6.20 -18.24 15.85
CA ARG A 225 -5.15 -19.13 16.34
C ARG A 225 -4.23 -18.27 17.19
N TRP A 226 -3.67 -18.78 18.25
CA TRP A 226 -2.87 -18.00 19.20
C TRP A 226 -1.73 -17.19 18.53
N TRP A 227 -1.07 -17.75 17.52
CA TRP A 227 0.00 -17.04 16.80
C TRP A 227 -0.52 -15.87 15.95
N TRP A 228 -1.74 -15.95 15.37
CA TRP A 228 -2.37 -14.80 14.73
C TRP A 228 -2.71 -13.71 15.75
N GLY A 229 -3.06 -14.10 16.99
CA GLY A 229 -3.26 -13.18 18.11
C GLY A 229 -1.96 -12.47 18.49
N LEU A 230 -0.86 -13.22 18.63
CA LEU A 230 0.47 -12.67 18.91
C LEU A 230 0.95 -11.74 17.79
N LEU A 231 0.83 -12.17 16.55
CA LEU A 231 1.17 -11.34 15.39
C LEU A 231 0.34 -10.04 15.37
N GLY A 232 -0.96 -10.14 15.60
CA GLY A 232 -1.86 -8.99 15.70
C GLY A 232 -1.45 -8.03 16.83
N LEU A 233 -1.01 -8.55 17.97
CA LEU A 233 -0.53 -7.75 19.08
C LEU A 233 0.75 -6.97 18.72
N VAL A 234 1.72 -7.62 18.08
CA VAL A 234 2.98 -6.98 17.63
C VAL A 234 2.68 -5.88 16.61
N LEU A 235 1.85 -6.19 15.59
CA LEU A 235 1.44 -5.21 14.57
C LEU A 235 0.69 -4.03 15.19
N TYR A 236 -0.20 -4.29 16.14
CA TYR A 236 -0.98 -3.25 16.80
C TYR A 236 -0.14 -2.40 17.73
N ALA A 237 0.80 -3.00 18.48
CA ALA A 237 1.78 -2.25 19.25
C ALA A 237 2.61 -1.32 18.35
N GLY A 238 3.14 -1.83 17.24
CA GLY A 238 3.81 -0.99 16.24
C GLY A 238 2.91 0.16 15.77
N LEU A 239 1.64 -0.12 15.44
CA LEU A 239 0.69 0.90 15.01
C LEU A 239 0.46 1.98 16.07
N LEU A 240 0.31 1.61 17.34
CA LEU A 240 0.14 2.56 18.45
C LEU A 240 1.32 3.54 18.51
N TYR A 241 2.55 3.02 18.49
CA TYR A 241 3.75 3.86 18.57
C TYR A 241 4.04 4.70 17.31
N THR A 242 3.39 4.43 16.17
CA THR A 242 3.42 5.40 15.05
C THR A 242 2.70 6.70 15.39
N HIS A 243 1.83 6.71 16.39
CA HIS A 243 1.01 7.86 16.80
C HIS A 243 0.24 8.49 15.63
N THR A 244 -0.26 7.66 14.69
CA THR A 244 -0.95 8.09 13.47
C THR A 244 -2.46 7.94 13.64
N ARG A 245 -3.15 9.00 14.08
CA ARG A 245 -4.59 9.02 14.41
C ARG A 245 -5.46 8.54 13.26
N ALA A 246 -5.21 9.00 12.05
CA ALA A 246 -5.95 8.59 10.86
C ALA A 246 -5.87 7.08 10.61
N ALA A 247 -4.73 6.44 10.91
CA ALA A 247 -4.56 5.02 10.74
C ALA A 247 -5.39 4.19 11.73
N PHE A 248 -5.62 4.69 12.95
CA PHE A 248 -6.55 4.05 13.90
C PHE A 248 -7.99 4.09 13.37
N GLY A 249 -8.44 5.24 12.86
CA GLY A 249 -9.75 5.37 12.22
C GLY A 249 -9.88 4.49 10.99
N ALA A 250 -8.87 4.45 10.15
CA ALA A 250 -8.83 3.62 8.95
C ALA A 250 -8.87 2.11 9.28
N LEU A 251 -8.12 1.68 10.31
CA LEU A 251 -8.20 0.30 10.82
C LEU A 251 -9.62 -0.04 11.27
N ALA A 252 -10.25 0.84 12.05
CA ALA A 252 -11.60 0.61 12.53
C ALA A 252 -12.60 0.50 11.37
N VAL A 253 -12.52 1.39 10.38
CA VAL A 253 -13.35 1.31 9.16
C VAL A 253 -13.10 0.00 8.41
N GLY A 254 -11.84 -0.39 8.21
CA GLY A 254 -11.48 -1.67 7.59
C GLY A 254 -12.08 -2.87 8.33
N LEU A 255 -11.99 -2.89 9.67
CA LEU A 255 -12.56 -3.96 10.50
C LEU A 255 -14.10 -3.99 10.45
N VAL A 256 -14.76 -2.83 10.45
CA VAL A 256 -16.23 -2.73 10.30
C VAL A 256 -16.66 -3.22 8.92
N VAL A 257 -15.99 -2.79 7.85
CA VAL A 257 -16.27 -3.27 6.48
C VAL A 257 -16.09 -4.78 6.40
N LEU A 258 -15.01 -5.31 6.98
CA LEU A 258 -14.78 -6.75 7.03
C LEU A 258 -15.87 -7.48 7.82
N ALA A 259 -16.31 -6.91 8.95
CA ALA A 259 -17.39 -7.45 9.77
C ALA A 259 -18.71 -7.57 8.99
N LEU A 260 -19.06 -6.51 8.26
CA LEU A 260 -20.29 -6.44 7.47
C LEU A 260 -20.26 -7.46 6.31
N VAL A 261 -19.15 -7.51 5.56
CA VAL A 261 -19.02 -8.42 4.41
C VAL A 261 -18.98 -9.89 4.83
N GLN A 262 -18.25 -10.20 5.92
CA GLN A 262 -18.17 -11.59 6.43
C GLN A 262 -19.29 -11.95 7.40
N ARG A 263 -20.17 -11.01 7.76
CA ARG A 263 -21.23 -11.18 8.77
C ARG A 263 -20.70 -11.68 10.13
N ARG A 264 -19.57 -11.10 10.57
CA ARG A 264 -18.87 -11.49 11.81
C ARG A 264 -18.88 -10.35 12.81
N LEU A 265 -19.95 -10.21 13.58
CA LEU A 265 -20.12 -9.11 14.56
C LEU A 265 -18.96 -8.97 15.56
N ARG A 266 -18.24 -10.06 15.87
CA ARG A 266 -17.03 -10.00 16.73
C ARG A 266 -15.98 -9.01 16.21
N LEU A 267 -15.89 -8.76 14.92
CA LEU A 267 -14.94 -7.81 14.34
C LEU A 267 -15.32 -6.35 14.64
N ILE A 268 -16.61 -6.07 14.85
CA ILE A 268 -17.07 -4.75 15.35
C ILE A 268 -16.56 -4.54 16.78
N VAL A 269 -16.64 -5.58 17.62
CA VAL A 269 -16.10 -5.52 18.97
C VAL A 269 -14.59 -5.27 18.94
N VAL A 270 -13.87 -5.96 18.05
CA VAL A 270 -12.41 -5.74 17.85
C VAL A 270 -12.15 -4.30 17.39
N ALA A 271 -12.94 -3.77 16.46
CA ALA A 271 -12.80 -2.38 15.98
C ALA A 271 -13.00 -1.37 17.11
N LEU A 272 -14.06 -1.54 17.92
CA LEU A 272 -14.33 -0.68 19.07
C LEU A 272 -13.23 -0.80 20.13
N ALA A 273 -12.81 -2.03 20.47
CA ALA A 273 -11.73 -2.26 21.42
C ALA A 273 -10.40 -1.65 20.94
N SER A 274 -10.08 -1.75 19.64
CA SER A 274 -8.89 -1.12 19.08
C SER A 274 -8.96 0.41 19.14
N LEU A 275 -10.11 1.01 18.82
CA LEU A 275 -10.28 2.46 18.95
C LEU A 275 -10.17 2.93 20.41
N THR A 276 -10.79 2.21 21.34
CA THR A 276 -10.71 2.55 22.77
C THR A 276 -9.27 2.43 23.28
N ALA A 277 -8.56 1.36 22.90
CA ALA A 277 -7.17 1.18 23.26
C ALA A 277 -6.26 2.26 22.62
N ALA A 278 -6.52 2.64 21.36
CA ALA A 278 -5.81 3.73 20.70
C ALA A 278 -6.08 5.07 21.42
N ALA A 279 -7.33 5.38 21.75
CA ALA A 279 -7.67 6.60 22.48
C ALA A 279 -6.99 6.66 23.85
N ALA A 280 -7.04 5.55 24.61
CA ALA A 280 -6.34 5.46 25.90
C ALA A 280 -4.82 5.63 25.76
N PHE A 281 -4.24 5.03 24.71
CA PHE A 281 -2.81 5.16 24.41
C PHE A 281 -2.43 6.59 24.03
N LEU A 282 -3.23 7.25 23.16
CA LEU A 282 -3.02 8.65 22.80
C LEU A 282 -3.04 9.57 24.02
N ALA A 283 -4.02 9.38 24.92
CA ALA A 283 -4.11 10.14 26.18
C ALA A 283 -2.90 9.89 27.10
N ALA A 284 -2.38 8.67 27.12
CA ALA A 284 -1.24 8.30 27.95
C ALA A 284 0.12 8.54 27.29
N TYR A 285 0.15 8.88 25.99
CA TYR A 285 1.40 8.98 25.22
C TYR A 285 2.39 9.99 25.80
N PRO A 286 2.00 11.16 26.30
CA PRO A 286 2.94 12.09 26.93
C PRO A 286 3.72 11.50 28.12
N THR A 287 3.20 10.43 28.73
CA THR A 287 3.85 9.73 29.85
C THR A 287 4.47 8.39 29.49
N LEU A 288 3.93 7.71 28.46
CA LEU A 288 4.37 6.37 28.03
C LEU A 288 5.24 6.40 26.79
N GLY A 289 5.19 7.47 26.01
CA GLY A 289 5.97 7.61 24.79
C GLY A 289 7.46 7.74 25.07
N PRO A 290 8.32 7.35 24.10
CA PRO A 290 9.75 7.53 24.24
C PRO A 290 10.10 9.02 24.21
N SER A 291 10.47 9.59 25.35
CA SER A 291 10.86 10.98 25.46
C SER A 291 12.11 11.28 24.65
N THR A 292 12.19 12.48 24.11
CA THR A 292 13.34 12.99 23.38
C THR A 292 13.59 14.46 23.76
N SER A 293 14.46 15.14 23.08
CA SER A 293 14.70 16.57 23.27
C SER A 293 14.71 17.30 21.94
N TYR A 294 14.22 18.51 21.95
CA TYR A 294 14.41 19.43 20.82
C TYR A 294 15.82 20.02 20.83
N THR A 295 16.35 20.32 19.65
CA THR A 295 17.52 21.18 19.53
C THR A 295 17.16 22.63 19.78
N PRO A 296 18.12 23.53 20.05
CA PRO A 296 17.83 24.97 20.18
C PRO A 296 17.16 25.57 18.94
N GLU A 297 17.51 25.08 17.75
CA GLU A 297 16.93 25.51 16.48
C GLU A 297 15.47 25.06 16.35
N GLU A 298 15.19 23.80 16.68
CA GLU A 298 13.82 23.25 16.72
C GLU A 298 12.93 24.02 17.70
N LEU A 299 13.44 24.34 18.89
CA LEU A 299 12.72 25.15 19.87
C LEU A 299 12.44 26.56 19.38
N GLY A 300 13.42 27.19 18.72
CA GLY A 300 13.25 28.51 18.12
C GLY A 300 12.11 28.51 17.10
N PHE A 301 12.10 27.53 16.19
CA PHE A 301 11.07 27.36 15.19
C PHE A 301 9.67 27.11 15.78
N LEU A 302 9.58 26.22 16.79
CA LEU A 302 8.30 25.94 17.44
C LEU A 302 7.72 27.16 18.13
N ARG A 303 8.56 28.00 18.78
CA ARG A 303 8.13 29.24 19.42
C ARG A 303 7.68 30.29 18.42
N GLU A 304 8.42 30.44 17.32
CA GLU A 304 8.05 31.35 16.24
C GLU A 304 6.70 30.95 15.61
N ASN A 305 6.46 29.66 15.40
CA ASN A 305 5.17 29.17 14.90
C ASN A 305 4.04 29.38 15.90
N ALA A 306 4.28 29.15 17.19
CA ALA A 306 3.29 29.40 18.24
C ALA A 306 2.90 30.89 18.36
N GLU A 307 3.84 31.80 18.08
CA GLU A 307 3.58 33.22 18.02
C GLU A 307 2.77 33.62 16.77
N ARG A 308 3.02 32.97 15.63
CA ARG A 308 2.30 33.23 14.37
C ARG A 308 0.84 32.71 14.41
N GLU A 309 0.60 31.60 15.07
CA GLU A 309 -0.71 30.96 15.19
C GLU A 309 -1.15 30.75 16.65
N PRO A 310 -1.43 31.82 17.39
CA PRO A 310 -1.81 31.73 18.78
C PRO A 310 -3.15 31.02 18.95
N GLY A 311 -3.19 30.05 19.87
CA GLY A 311 -4.41 29.29 20.23
C GLY A 311 -4.48 27.90 19.58
N GLU A 312 -3.44 27.45 18.88
CA GLU A 312 -3.30 26.07 18.52
C GLU A 312 -2.92 25.22 19.74
N GLY A 313 -3.68 24.14 19.96
CA GLY A 313 -3.48 23.22 21.07
C GLY A 313 -2.75 21.96 20.65
N SER A 314 -2.05 21.36 21.62
CA SER A 314 -1.41 20.04 21.45
C SER A 314 -2.28 18.88 21.91
N ASP A 315 -3.48 19.14 22.43
CA ASP A 315 -4.40 18.08 22.89
C ASP A 315 -4.89 17.27 21.68
N PRO A 316 -4.53 15.97 21.56
CA PRO A 316 -4.86 15.14 20.40
C PRO A 316 -6.35 14.92 20.19
N PHE A 317 -7.20 15.24 21.15
CA PHE A 317 -8.65 15.13 21.08
C PHE A 317 -9.35 16.47 20.84
N SER A 318 -8.61 17.57 20.84
CA SER A 318 -9.17 18.90 20.58
C SER A 318 -9.42 19.12 19.09
N PRO A 319 -10.57 19.70 18.70
CA PRO A 319 -10.79 20.17 17.33
C PRO A 319 -9.83 21.29 16.90
N GLY A 320 -9.22 21.99 17.86
CA GLY A 320 -8.22 23.03 17.65
C GLY A 320 -6.78 22.53 17.63
N GLU A 321 -6.56 21.22 17.62
CA GLU A 321 -5.21 20.66 17.51
C GLU A 321 -4.63 21.00 16.14
N SER A 322 -3.40 21.52 16.12
CA SER A 322 -2.76 22.13 14.95
C SER A 322 -2.75 21.21 13.73
N SER A 323 -2.36 19.97 13.89
CA SER A 323 -2.28 18.99 12.78
C SER A 323 -3.68 18.64 12.20
N ALA A 324 -4.70 18.47 13.04
CA ALA A 324 -6.05 18.17 12.56
C ALA A 324 -6.66 19.36 11.81
N LYS A 325 -6.44 20.57 12.32
CA LYS A 325 -6.87 21.83 11.70
C LYS A 325 -6.18 22.04 10.36
N SER A 326 -4.85 21.86 10.30
CA SER A 326 -4.04 21.99 9.09
C SER A 326 -4.50 21.00 8.00
N HIS A 327 -4.64 19.71 8.32
CA HIS A 327 -5.14 18.71 7.37
C HIS A 327 -6.54 19.03 6.83
N LEU A 328 -7.46 19.52 7.68
CA LEU A 328 -8.79 19.90 7.24
C LEU A 328 -8.76 21.15 6.34
N GLN A 329 -7.91 22.10 6.66
CA GLN A 329 -7.71 23.30 5.86
C GLN A 329 -7.09 22.93 4.50
N ASN A 330 -6.00 22.15 4.47
CA ASN A 330 -5.36 21.70 3.23
C ASN A 330 -6.33 20.93 2.33
N LEU A 331 -7.18 20.09 2.91
CA LEU A 331 -8.22 19.40 2.15
C LEU A 331 -9.25 20.37 1.56
N ARG A 332 -9.70 21.37 2.32
CA ARG A 332 -10.65 22.39 1.85
C ARG A 332 -10.04 23.25 0.75
N ASP A 333 -8.81 23.69 0.95
CA ASP A 333 -8.09 24.52 -0.02
C ASP A 333 -7.80 23.73 -1.30
N GLY A 334 -7.41 22.47 -1.18
CA GLY A 334 -7.24 21.58 -2.33
C GLY A 334 -8.55 21.34 -3.10
N ILE A 335 -9.68 21.12 -2.41
CA ILE A 335 -10.99 21.00 -3.06
C ILE A 335 -11.35 22.30 -3.78
N ARG A 336 -11.12 23.44 -3.15
CA ARG A 336 -11.37 24.76 -3.74
C ARG A 336 -10.53 24.95 -5.00
N THR A 337 -9.25 24.65 -4.94
CA THR A 337 -8.33 24.75 -6.10
C THR A 337 -8.82 23.88 -7.26
N VAL A 338 -9.28 22.65 -7.01
CA VAL A 338 -9.81 21.76 -8.06
C VAL A 338 -11.12 22.29 -8.65
N ILE A 339 -11.98 22.94 -7.84
CA ILE A 339 -13.23 23.55 -8.33
C ILE A 339 -12.95 24.79 -9.17
N GLU A 340 -12.00 25.63 -8.75
CA GLU A 340 -11.62 26.86 -9.44
C GLU A 340 -10.81 26.57 -10.74
N HIS A 341 -10.07 25.43 -10.76
CA HIS A 341 -9.27 24.97 -11.91
C HIS A 341 -9.63 23.52 -12.29
N PRO A 342 -10.82 23.26 -12.83
CA PRO A 342 -11.30 21.91 -13.12
C PRO A 342 -10.48 21.18 -14.20
N GLN A 343 -9.76 21.92 -15.07
CA GLN A 343 -8.84 21.35 -16.05
C GLN A 343 -7.51 20.87 -15.41
N GLY A 344 -7.24 21.23 -14.14
CA GLY A 344 -5.95 20.99 -13.48
C GLY A 344 -4.84 21.91 -13.98
N TYR A 345 -3.67 21.80 -13.35
CA TYR A 345 -2.47 22.59 -13.67
C TYR A 345 -1.44 21.81 -14.50
N GLY A 346 -1.63 20.49 -14.68
CA GLY A 346 -0.66 19.61 -15.30
C GLY A 346 0.19 18.85 -14.26
N LEU A 347 0.83 17.78 -14.72
CA LEU A 347 1.56 16.86 -13.87
C LEU A 347 2.72 17.56 -13.14
N GLY A 348 2.86 17.32 -11.84
CA GLY A 348 3.99 17.79 -11.03
C GLY A 348 3.76 19.12 -10.32
N ASN A 349 2.54 19.65 -10.30
CA ASN A 349 2.17 20.88 -9.60
C ASN A 349 1.54 20.61 -8.21
N ALA A 350 1.52 19.37 -7.75
CA ALA A 350 0.91 19.00 -6.49
C ALA A 350 1.85 18.23 -5.57
N GLY A 351 1.55 18.32 -4.26
CA GLY A 351 2.10 17.47 -3.21
C GLY A 351 3.61 17.42 -3.13
N VAL A 352 4.10 16.23 -2.78
CA VAL A 352 5.54 15.97 -2.59
C VAL A 352 6.34 16.13 -3.89
N VAL A 353 5.74 15.92 -5.05
CA VAL A 353 6.46 16.06 -6.33
C VAL A 353 6.79 17.51 -6.61
N ALA A 354 5.83 18.43 -6.43
CA ALA A 354 6.05 19.86 -6.56
C ALA A 354 7.14 20.34 -5.57
N LYS A 355 7.03 19.93 -4.29
CA LYS A 355 8.04 20.24 -3.26
C LYS A 355 9.44 19.77 -3.65
N ARG A 356 9.59 18.57 -4.19
CA ARG A 356 10.88 18.00 -4.61
C ARG A 356 11.52 18.70 -5.81
N THR A 357 10.77 19.46 -6.54
CA THR A 357 11.23 20.17 -7.76
C THR A 357 11.19 21.67 -7.62
N ASP A 358 11.00 22.16 -6.39
CA ASP A 358 10.96 23.58 -6.02
C ASP A 358 9.90 24.36 -6.83
N VAL A 359 8.73 23.73 -6.99
CA VAL A 359 7.55 24.30 -7.65
C VAL A 359 6.51 24.63 -6.59
N GLU A 360 5.78 25.74 -6.77
CA GLU A 360 4.70 26.13 -5.87
C GLU A 360 3.63 25.02 -5.77
N ILE A 361 3.36 24.57 -4.53
CA ILE A 361 2.39 23.52 -4.28
C ILE A 361 0.98 24.09 -4.45
N LYS A 362 0.27 23.71 -5.52
CA LYS A 362 -1.12 24.16 -5.75
C LYS A 362 -2.14 23.37 -4.93
N ALA A 363 -1.85 22.14 -4.52
CA ALA A 363 -2.56 21.35 -3.51
C ALA A 363 -1.63 20.30 -2.92
N GLY A 364 -1.89 19.89 -1.68
CA GLY A 364 -1.12 18.86 -0.98
C GLY A 364 -1.98 17.97 -0.10
N GLU A 365 -1.36 16.91 0.44
CA GLU A 365 -1.83 16.02 1.49
C GLU A 365 -3.01 15.09 1.15
N SER A 366 -3.76 15.28 0.09
CA SER A 366 -4.83 14.35 -0.31
C SER A 366 -4.57 13.77 -1.69
N THR A 367 -4.52 12.45 -1.81
CA THR A 367 -4.43 11.78 -3.13
C THR A 367 -5.43 12.33 -4.15
N TYR A 368 -6.64 12.67 -3.71
CA TYR A 368 -7.71 13.10 -4.62
C TYR A 368 -7.51 14.54 -5.08
N THR A 369 -7.16 15.46 -4.18
CA THR A 369 -6.93 16.87 -4.54
C THR A 369 -5.62 17.03 -5.30
N GLU A 370 -4.56 16.31 -4.94
CA GLU A 370 -3.32 16.29 -5.71
C GLU A 370 -3.55 15.81 -7.14
N LEU A 371 -4.32 14.73 -7.31
CA LEU A 371 -4.67 14.22 -8.63
C LEU A 371 -5.58 15.19 -9.41
N GLY A 372 -6.48 15.89 -8.70
CA GLY A 372 -7.31 16.94 -9.30
C GLY A 372 -6.52 18.14 -9.78
N VAL A 373 -5.44 18.49 -9.08
CA VAL A 373 -4.49 19.52 -9.51
C VAL A 373 -3.63 19.05 -10.68
N ASP A 374 -3.10 17.82 -10.59
CA ASP A 374 -2.19 17.29 -11.62
C ASP A 374 -2.91 16.95 -12.93
N ALA A 375 -4.10 16.35 -12.88
CA ALA A 375 -4.80 15.81 -14.05
C ALA A 375 -6.28 16.23 -14.16
N GLY A 376 -6.64 17.31 -13.49
CA GLY A 376 -7.99 17.87 -13.50
C GLY A 376 -9.05 16.94 -12.90
N VAL A 377 -10.28 17.42 -12.90
CA VAL A 377 -11.45 16.65 -12.43
C VAL A 377 -11.60 15.32 -13.19
N VAL A 378 -11.20 15.28 -14.46
CA VAL A 378 -11.29 14.08 -15.30
C VAL A 378 -10.33 12.98 -14.78
N GLY A 379 -9.07 13.35 -14.47
CA GLY A 379 -8.09 12.43 -13.91
C GLY A 379 -8.49 11.94 -12.51
N MET A 380 -8.93 12.86 -11.65
CA MET A 380 -9.45 12.53 -10.33
C MET A 380 -10.66 11.58 -10.42
N ALA A 381 -11.65 11.88 -11.28
CA ALA A 381 -12.83 11.05 -11.45
C ALA A 381 -12.47 9.65 -11.99
N ALA A 382 -11.58 9.57 -12.98
CA ALA A 382 -11.10 8.29 -13.53
C ALA A 382 -10.45 7.41 -12.45
N PHE A 383 -9.60 7.97 -11.59
CA PHE A 383 -8.98 7.27 -10.47
C PHE A 383 -10.01 6.82 -9.43
N VAL A 384 -10.93 7.70 -9.05
CA VAL A 384 -11.99 7.38 -8.08
C VAL A 384 -12.88 6.26 -8.61
N LEU A 385 -13.33 6.34 -9.85
CA LEU A 385 -14.16 5.29 -10.48
C LEU A 385 -13.42 3.96 -10.56
N TRP A 386 -12.13 3.98 -10.95
CA TRP A 386 -11.29 2.79 -10.95
C TRP A 386 -11.18 2.18 -9.54
N SER A 387 -10.86 3.00 -8.54
CA SER A 387 -10.74 2.59 -7.15
C SER A 387 -12.04 2.03 -6.58
N LEU A 388 -13.19 2.65 -6.88
CA LEU A 388 -14.50 2.15 -6.48
C LEU A 388 -14.86 0.82 -7.17
N ALA A 389 -14.56 0.68 -8.46
CA ALA A 389 -14.76 -0.59 -9.16
C ALA A 389 -13.89 -1.71 -8.56
N LEU A 390 -12.62 -1.41 -8.25
CA LEU A 390 -11.74 -2.35 -7.53
C LEU A 390 -12.31 -2.71 -6.17
N LEU A 391 -12.70 -1.72 -5.37
CA LEU A 391 -13.29 -1.95 -4.04
C LEU A 391 -14.48 -2.89 -4.10
N LEU A 392 -15.45 -2.62 -4.97
CA LEU A 392 -16.66 -3.45 -5.12
C LEU A 392 -16.33 -4.89 -5.53
N LEU A 393 -15.36 -5.08 -6.42
CA LEU A 393 -14.91 -6.41 -6.83
C LEU A 393 -14.17 -7.12 -5.70
N LEU A 394 -13.30 -6.43 -4.98
CA LEU A 394 -12.53 -6.97 -3.87
C LEU A 394 -13.41 -7.39 -2.70
N LEU A 395 -14.40 -6.59 -2.32
CA LEU A 395 -15.35 -6.93 -1.25
C LEU A 395 -16.09 -8.25 -1.54
N ARG A 396 -16.34 -8.55 -2.82
CA ARG A 396 -17.00 -9.80 -3.24
C ARG A 396 -16.03 -11.00 -3.36
N ARG A 397 -14.80 -10.77 -3.82
CA ARG A 397 -13.86 -11.83 -4.20
C ARG A 397 -12.81 -12.15 -3.15
N GLU A 398 -12.33 -11.11 -2.45
CA GLU A 398 -11.30 -11.20 -1.41
C GLU A 398 -11.60 -10.19 -0.29
N PRO A 399 -12.57 -10.49 0.59
CA PRO A 399 -13.13 -9.54 1.57
C PRO A 399 -12.11 -8.81 2.44
N TRP A 400 -11.04 -9.49 2.87
CA TRP A 400 -10.01 -8.85 3.68
C TRP A 400 -9.27 -7.74 2.92
N LEU A 401 -8.98 -8.01 1.64
CA LEU A 401 -8.29 -7.01 0.81
C LEU A 401 -9.23 -5.85 0.45
N GLY A 402 -10.53 -6.14 0.20
CA GLY A 402 -11.54 -5.09 0.03
C GLY A 402 -11.66 -4.20 1.27
N ALA A 403 -11.64 -4.79 2.45
CA ALA A 403 -11.66 -4.06 3.71
C ALA A 403 -10.37 -3.23 3.93
N ALA A 404 -9.20 -3.79 3.65
CA ALA A 404 -7.94 -3.05 3.69
C ALA A 404 -7.92 -1.91 2.66
N PHE A 405 -8.42 -2.17 1.45
CA PHE A 405 -8.50 -1.18 0.38
C PHE A 405 -9.43 -0.03 0.75
N SER A 406 -10.59 -0.29 1.41
CA SER A 406 -11.47 0.78 1.91
C SER A 406 -10.77 1.65 2.96
N ALA A 407 -9.96 1.06 3.84
CA ALA A 407 -9.15 1.81 4.80
C ALA A 407 -8.13 2.71 4.09
N ILE A 408 -7.44 2.19 3.06
CA ILE A 408 -6.48 2.97 2.26
C ILE A 408 -7.15 4.11 1.50
N LEU A 409 -8.31 3.87 0.88
CA LEU A 409 -9.06 4.95 0.21
C LEU A 409 -9.50 6.05 1.17
N LEU A 410 -9.88 5.71 2.40
CA LEU A 410 -10.18 6.68 3.45
C LEU A 410 -8.94 7.50 3.83
N LEU A 411 -7.78 6.85 3.99
CA LEU A 411 -6.52 7.54 4.25
C LEU A 411 -6.15 8.50 3.12
N GLY A 412 -6.51 8.18 1.88
CA GLY A 412 -6.31 9.04 0.71
C GLY A 412 -6.99 10.41 0.78
N LEU A 413 -7.98 10.59 1.67
CA LEU A 413 -8.58 11.91 1.92
C LEU A 413 -7.63 12.88 2.65
N GLN A 414 -6.67 12.36 3.39
CA GLN A 414 -5.82 13.12 4.31
C GLN A 414 -4.34 13.01 3.96
N THR A 415 -3.98 12.10 3.05
CA THR A 415 -2.58 11.90 2.66
C THR A 415 -2.50 11.32 1.25
N ASP A 416 -1.36 11.49 0.62
CA ASP A 416 -1.09 10.86 -0.67
C ASP A 416 -0.71 9.38 -0.45
N VAL A 417 -1.71 8.47 -0.61
CA VAL A 417 -1.51 7.02 -0.42
C VAL A 417 -0.78 6.36 -1.59
N ILE A 418 -0.84 6.93 -2.81
CA ILE A 418 -0.10 6.40 -3.96
C ILE A 418 1.37 6.84 -3.93
N GLY A 419 1.70 7.91 -3.22
CA GLY A 419 3.08 8.32 -2.93
C GLY A 419 3.80 7.39 -1.96
N VAL A 420 3.06 6.64 -1.16
CA VAL A 420 3.63 5.53 -0.39
C VAL A 420 3.85 4.35 -1.33
N HIS A 421 5.02 4.26 -1.95
CA HIS A 421 5.34 3.27 -2.99
C HIS A 421 4.99 1.83 -2.60
N TRP A 422 5.13 1.48 -1.31
CA TRP A 422 4.73 0.16 -0.83
C TRP A 422 3.23 -0.09 -1.03
N LEU A 423 2.38 0.89 -0.68
CA LEU A 423 0.93 0.78 -0.90
C LEU A 423 0.62 0.72 -2.40
N ALA A 424 1.15 1.66 -3.18
CA ALA A 424 0.92 1.76 -4.62
C ALA A 424 1.26 0.45 -5.36
N VAL A 425 2.34 -0.22 -4.98
CA VAL A 425 2.74 -1.47 -5.63
C VAL A 425 2.03 -2.67 -5.01
N VAL A 426 2.11 -2.84 -3.68
CA VAL A 426 1.65 -4.07 -3.04
C VAL A 426 0.14 -4.20 -3.07
N VAL A 427 -0.59 -3.14 -2.68
CA VAL A 427 -2.05 -3.20 -2.59
C VAL A 427 -2.69 -3.33 -3.96
N TRP A 428 -2.19 -2.59 -4.97
CA TRP A 428 -2.73 -2.67 -6.34
C TRP A 428 -2.35 -3.97 -7.06
N ALA A 429 -1.15 -4.52 -6.84
CA ALA A 429 -0.81 -5.85 -7.37
C ALA A 429 -1.68 -6.95 -6.75
N LEU A 430 -1.90 -6.89 -5.43
CA LEU A 430 -2.82 -7.80 -4.73
C LEU A 430 -4.25 -7.67 -5.27
N ALA A 431 -4.71 -6.43 -5.51
CA ALA A 431 -6.03 -6.18 -6.10
C ALA A 431 -6.13 -6.83 -7.49
N GLY A 432 -5.13 -6.66 -8.34
CA GLY A 432 -5.07 -7.28 -9.66
C GLY A 432 -5.17 -8.81 -9.60
N ILE A 433 -4.45 -9.45 -8.67
CA ILE A 433 -4.53 -10.91 -8.44
C ILE A 433 -5.93 -11.31 -7.95
N ALA A 434 -6.47 -10.57 -6.98
CA ALA A 434 -7.68 -10.94 -6.27
C ALA A 434 -8.95 -10.86 -7.13
N ILE A 435 -9.01 -9.87 -8.04
CA ILE A 435 -10.20 -9.69 -8.89
C ILE A 435 -10.26 -10.64 -10.09
N SER A 436 -9.21 -11.41 -10.35
CA SER A 436 -9.23 -12.41 -11.39
C SER A 436 -10.11 -13.62 -10.99
N PRO A 437 -10.87 -14.20 -11.91
CA PRO A 437 -11.60 -15.44 -11.64
C PRO A 437 -10.64 -16.51 -11.12
N ARG A 438 -11.08 -17.26 -10.10
CA ARG A 438 -10.33 -18.46 -9.70
C ARG A 438 -10.40 -19.45 -10.86
N PRO A 439 -9.30 -20.12 -11.25
CA PRO A 439 -9.38 -21.23 -12.16
C PRO A 439 -10.41 -22.23 -11.56
N LEU A 440 -11.38 -22.64 -12.37
CA LEU A 440 -12.25 -23.72 -11.96
C LEU A 440 -11.36 -24.92 -11.62
N PRO A 441 -11.64 -25.66 -10.54
CA PRO A 441 -10.95 -26.91 -10.29
C PRO A 441 -11.10 -27.75 -11.56
N THR A 442 -9.99 -28.17 -12.13
CA THR A 442 -10.01 -29.13 -13.24
C THR A 442 -10.68 -30.35 -12.67
N VAL A 443 -11.93 -30.58 -13.05
CA VAL A 443 -12.58 -31.87 -12.80
C VAL A 443 -11.77 -32.82 -13.66
N THR A 444 -10.80 -33.50 -13.04
CA THR A 444 -10.25 -34.71 -13.61
C THR A 444 -11.42 -35.72 -13.60
N VAL A 445 -12.13 -35.77 -14.71
CA VAL A 445 -12.99 -36.92 -14.96
C VAL A 445 -12.02 -38.10 -14.86
N PRO A 446 -12.25 -39.05 -13.95
CA PRO A 446 -11.46 -40.25 -13.97
C PRO A 446 -11.65 -40.83 -15.40
N VAL A 447 -10.55 -40.95 -16.13
CA VAL A 447 -10.58 -41.78 -17.31
C VAL A 447 -11.03 -43.14 -16.80
N GLU A 448 -12.27 -43.51 -17.11
CA GLU A 448 -12.72 -44.89 -16.94
C GLU A 448 -11.59 -45.72 -17.57
N GLN A 449 -10.90 -46.48 -16.73
CA GLN A 449 -9.99 -47.49 -17.23
C GLN A 449 -10.85 -48.32 -18.20
N GLU A 450 -10.52 -48.27 -19.50
CA GLU A 450 -10.99 -49.27 -20.44
C GLU A 450 -10.75 -50.58 -19.72
N VAL A 451 -11.84 -51.21 -19.33
CA VAL A 451 -11.82 -52.58 -18.85
C VAL A 451 -11.28 -53.36 -20.08
N GLU A 452 -10.04 -53.78 -20.00
CA GLU A 452 -9.43 -54.70 -20.92
C GLU A 452 -10.39 -55.90 -20.89
N GLU A 453 -11.19 -56.06 -21.94
CA GLU A 453 -12.10 -57.15 -22.12
C GLU A 453 -11.22 -58.40 -22.25
N GLU A 454 -11.09 -59.10 -21.14
CA GLU A 454 -10.34 -60.35 -21.04
C GLU A 454 -10.98 -61.31 -22.02
N ALA A 455 -10.30 -61.55 -23.14
CA ALA A 455 -10.73 -62.46 -24.18
C ALA A 455 -10.89 -63.85 -23.57
N VAL A 456 -12.14 -64.27 -23.40
CA VAL A 456 -12.48 -65.63 -23.00
C VAL A 456 -12.01 -66.60 -24.11
N PRO A 457 -11.13 -67.57 -23.80
CA PRO A 457 -10.72 -68.57 -24.79
C PRO A 457 -11.93 -69.38 -25.25
N ILE A 458 -12.14 -69.39 -26.55
CA ILE A 458 -13.10 -70.31 -27.19
C ILE A 458 -12.49 -71.71 -27.07
N GLU A 459 -13.01 -72.59 -26.17
CA GLU A 459 -12.68 -73.98 -26.18
C GLU A 459 -13.35 -74.62 -27.43
N ASP A 460 -12.50 -75.13 -28.31
CA ASP A 460 -12.91 -75.96 -29.45
C ASP A 460 -13.56 -77.25 -28.92
N GLU A 461 -14.89 -77.37 -29.05
CA GLU A 461 -15.58 -78.64 -28.88
C GLU A 461 -15.26 -79.54 -30.07
N GLU A 462 -14.45 -80.55 -29.80
CA GLU A 462 -14.10 -81.66 -30.64
C GLU A 462 -15.32 -82.53 -30.89
N GLU A 463 -15.61 -82.78 -32.17
CA GLU A 463 -16.54 -83.71 -32.75
C GLU A 463 -16.34 -85.13 -32.20
N ALA A 464 -17.36 -85.77 -31.58
CA ALA A 464 -17.39 -87.21 -31.36
C ALA A 464 -18.73 -87.74 -31.79
N ASP A 465 -18.62 -88.47 -32.83
CA ASP A 465 -19.58 -89.25 -33.64
C ASP A 465 -20.15 -90.44 -32.91
N SER A 466 -21.25 -90.94 -33.48
CA SER A 466 -21.84 -92.32 -33.44
C SER A 466 -22.77 -92.67 -32.28
N GLU A 467 -23.91 -93.02 -32.66
CA GLU A 467 -24.52 -94.31 -33.13
C GLU A 467 -25.52 -94.90 -32.13
N HIS A 468 -26.66 -95.24 -32.65
CA HIS A 468 -27.64 -96.32 -32.26
C HIS A 468 -28.59 -96.02 -31.06
N ALA A 469 -29.84 -96.26 -31.11
CA ALA A 469 -30.74 -97.20 -31.78
C ALA A 469 -32.23 -96.93 -31.47
N ARG A 470 -33.07 -97.41 -32.30
CA ARG A 470 -34.53 -97.40 -32.32
C ARG A 470 -35.27 -98.12 -31.17
N PRO A 471 -36.60 -98.10 -31.25
CA PRO A 471 -37.65 -97.92 -30.23
C PRO A 471 -38.20 -99.24 -29.74
N PRO A 472 -39.31 -99.43 -29.09
CA PRO A 472 -40.66 -98.92 -29.37
C PRO A 472 -41.52 -98.68 -28.12
N GLY A 473 -42.69 -98.12 -28.39
CA GLY A 473 -43.84 -98.22 -27.49
C GLY A 473 -44.72 -96.96 -27.62
#